data_a4654eb6aaba6d970029f187ea5081a2
#
_entry.id   a4654eb6aaba6d970029f187ea5081a2
#
_cell.length_a   1.000
_cell.length_b   1.000
_cell.length_c   1.000
_cell.angle_alpha   90.00
_cell.angle_beta   90.00
_cell.angle_gamma   90.00
#
_symmetry.space_group_name_H-M   'P 1'
#
loop_
_entity.id
_entity.type
_entity.pdbx_description
1 polymer ?
#
loop_
_entity_poly.entity_id
_entity_poly.type
_entity_poly.pdbx_seq_one_letter_code
_entity_poly.pdbx_strand_id
1 'polypeptide(L)'
;VTSFASAYLDDYNTYLGNLKLIDSNIDPEEIFDNFTIEIKDVSGEEMSTSAFLVELIMSISFTYIIMAITLAAVNMATSAIAVEKEHGTLETILTLPMTTNELIMGKYLANVVIGSIASLIGFVLTIVSFSISKNMFILYEDFSISFVAIVWGVVICILASFLISGVATLITSSAKTYKEAQAAGQILNYVCILPIFMSYLEFTVTTTYYFIPVLNYTTILLELYTGNFEYMNLLITIGSTIVYSVLIIWFMFKRFKSEKVLFSS
;
A
#
# COMPACT_ATOMS: atom_id res chain seq x y z
N VAL A 1 7.41 16.02 12.72
CA VAL A 1 8.52 16.98 12.80
C VAL A 1 8.01 18.31 13.37
N THR A 2 6.86 18.78 12.91
CA THR A 2 6.24 20.04 13.37
C THR A 2 5.83 20.00 14.85
N SER A 3 5.24 18.89 15.33
CA SER A 3 4.85 18.75 16.75
C SER A 3 6.06 18.71 17.70
N PHE A 4 7.17 18.13 17.26
CA PHE A 4 8.40 18.13 18.03
C PHE A 4 9.06 19.51 18.01
N ALA A 5 9.02 20.18 16.86
CA ALA A 5 9.51 21.56 16.74
C ALA A 5 8.65 22.56 17.51
N SER A 6 7.31 22.40 17.51
CA SER A 6 6.42 23.25 18.29
C SER A 6 6.61 23.04 19.81
N ALA A 7 6.71 21.80 20.27
CA ALA A 7 6.99 21.51 21.67
C ALA A 7 8.36 22.05 22.13
N TYR A 8 9.38 21.94 21.27
CA TYR A 8 10.70 22.50 21.55
C TYR A 8 10.72 24.04 21.54
N LEU A 9 9.96 24.63 20.61
CA LEU A 9 9.81 26.09 20.56
C LEU A 9 9.00 26.64 21.73
N ASP A 10 7.98 25.93 22.21
CA ASP A 10 7.22 26.27 23.38
C ASP A 10 8.09 26.21 24.67
N ASP A 11 8.87 25.14 24.81
CA ASP A 11 9.82 24.99 25.93
C ASP A 11 10.91 26.06 25.89
N TYR A 12 11.44 26.35 24.69
CA TYR A 12 12.46 27.39 24.49
C TYR A 12 11.89 28.81 24.71
N ASN A 13 10.68 29.09 24.26
CA ASN A 13 9.99 30.35 24.47
C ASN A 13 9.65 30.55 25.94
N THR A 14 9.22 29.49 26.63
CA THR A 14 8.98 29.52 28.09
C THR A 14 10.27 29.79 28.85
N TYR A 15 11.38 29.17 28.43
CA TYR A 15 12.71 29.42 29.03
C TYR A 15 13.21 30.84 28.77
N LEU A 16 13.10 31.37 27.56
CA LEU A 16 13.45 32.74 27.21
C LEU A 16 12.54 33.77 27.89
N GLY A 17 11.25 33.46 28.02
CA GLY A 17 10.28 34.25 28.75
C GLY A 17 10.70 34.39 30.23
N ASN A 18 11.02 33.28 30.88
CA ASN A 18 11.47 33.27 32.27
C ASN A 18 12.77 34.04 32.47
N LEU A 19 13.72 33.98 31.54
CA LEU A 19 14.96 34.76 31.58
C LEU A 19 14.73 36.26 31.41
N LYS A 20 13.83 36.68 30.56
CA LYS A 20 13.46 38.08 30.34
C LYS A 20 12.64 38.67 31.51
N LEU A 21 11.83 37.83 32.15
CA LEU A 21 11.06 38.20 33.34
C LEU A 21 11.93 38.54 34.54
N ILE A 22 13.09 37.92 34.65
CA ILE A 22 14.07 38.19 35.70
C ILE A 22 14.74 39.55 35.49
N ASP A 23 14.81 40.05 34.25
CA ASP A 23 15.59 41.23 33.88
C ASP A 23 14.74 42.49 33.61
N SER A 24 13.41 42.34 33.40
CA SER A 24 12.58 43.49 33.04
C SER A 24 11.16 43.38 33.57
N ASN A 25 10.79 43.90 34.61
CA ASN A 25 9.48 44.08 35.25
C ASN A 25 8.25 44.12 34.30
N ILE A 26 8.12 43.16 33.36
CA ILE A 26 7.09 43.05 32.30
C ILE A 26 6.22 41.81 32.54
N ASP A 27 4.91 41.95 32.37
CA ASP A 27 3.91 40.91 32.62
C ASP A 27 4.04 39.74 31.60
N PRO A 28 4.16 38.50 32.08
CA PRO A 28 4.33 37.31 31.20
C PRO A 28 3.21 37.08 30.20
N GLU A 29 1.98 37.41 30.56
CA GLU A 29 0.81 37.11 29.70
C GLU A 29 0.81 37.98 28.43
N GLU A 30 1.39 39.16 28.43
CA GLU A 30 1.43 40.06 27.27
C GLU A 30 2.43 39.63 26.19
N ILE A 31 3.40 38.76 26.54
CA ILE A 31 4.43 38.28 25.61
C ILE A 31 4.02 36.94 24.93
N PHE A 32 3.28 36.10 25.65
CA PHE A 32 2.94 34.73 25.14
C PHE A 32 1.76 34.71 24.19
N ASP A 33 0.91 35.73 24.14
CA ASP A 33 -0.25 35.81 23.27
C ASP A 33 0.11 36.15 21.79
N ASN A 34 1.38 36.50 21.52
CA ASN A 34 1.79 36.98 20.19
C ASN A 34 2.49 35.98 19.26
N PHE A 35 2.63 34.72 19.66
CA PHE A 35 3.19 33.68 18.79
C PHE A 35 2.21 32.55 18.57
N THR A 36 1.20 32.81 17.74
CA THR A 36 0.40 31.74 17.13
C THR A 36 1.14 31.27 15.90
N ILE A 37 1.69 30.05 15.92
CA ILE A 37 2.23 29.41 14.72
C ILE A 37 1.02 28.96 13.90
N GLU A 38 0.58 29.78 12.95
CA GLU A 38 -0.34 29.32 11.89
C GLU A 38 0.45 28.42 10.93
N ILE A 39 0.22 27.11 11.03
CA ILE A 39 0.64 26.17 10.00
C ILE A 39 -0.34 26.36 8.83
N LYS A 40 0.03 27.21 7.88
CA LYS A 40 -0.77 27.43 6.68
C LYS A 40 -0.41 26.36 5.67
N ASP A 41 -1.36 25.49 5.36
CA ASP A 41 -1.22 24.57 4.25
C ASP A 41 -1.08 25.35 2.94
N VAL A 42 -0.12 24.93 2.10
CA VAL A 42 0.16 25.55 0.79
C VAL A 42 -1.01 25.34 -0.17
N SER A 43 -1.91 24.38 0.10
CA SER A 43 -3.12 24.12 -0.66
C SER A 43 -4.31 25.02 -0.29
N GLY A 44 -4.22 25.81 0.78
CA GLY A 44 -5.27 26.75 1.20
C GLY A 44 -6.38 26.14 2.07
N GLU A 45 -6.37 24.85 2.36
CA GLU A 45 -7.23 24.20 3.34
C GLU A 45 -6.46 23.99 4.65
N GLU A 46 -6.99 24.47 5.76
CA GLU A 46 -6.44 24.26 7.11
C GLU A 46 -6.66 22.79 7.53
N MET A 47 -5.74 21.91 7.14
CA MET A 47 -5.75 20.55 7.65
C MET A 47 -5.19 20.57 9.07
N SER A 48 -6.00 20.18 10.06
CA SER A 48 -5.51 20.07 11.43
C SER A 48 -4.37 19.04 11.48
N THR A 49 -3.32 19.29 12.26
CA THR A 49 -2.20 18.34 12.44
C THR A 49 -2.69 16.94 12.79
N SER A 50 -3.82 16.83 13.46
CA SER A 50 -4.47 15.58 13.80
C SER A 50 -5.04 14.85 12.57
N ALA A 51 -5.70 15.55 11.65
CA ALA A 51 -6.24 14.97 10.43
C ALA A 51 -5.12 14.43 9.51
N PHE A 52 -4.03 15.17 9.36
CA PHE A 52 -2.85 14.74 8.62
C PHE A 52 -2.24 13.45 9.20
N LEU A 53 -2.07 13.37 10.53
CA LEU A 53 -1.52 12.17 11.18
C LEU A 53 -2.43 10.95 10.99
N VAL A 54 -3.76 11.14 11.05
CA VAL A 54 -4.74 10.09 10.81
C VAL A 54 -4.61 9.56 9.38
N GLU A 55 -4.60 10.44 8.39
CA GLU A 55 -4.47 10.08 6.98
C GLU A 55 -3.14 9.36 6.70
N LEU A 56 -2.05 9.84 7.26
CA LEU A 56 -0.73 9.21 7.13
C LEU A 56 -0.72 7.80 7.73
N ILE A 57 -1.27 7.60 8.94
CA ILE A 57 -1.34 6.29 9.59
C ILE A 57 -2.21 5.33 8.78
N MET A 58 -3.33 5.79 8.24
CA MET A 58 -4.19 5.00 7.36
C MET A 58 -3.47 4.59 6.08
N SER A 59 -2.82 5.54 5.39
CA SER A 59 -2.06 5.27 4.17
C SER A 59 -0.93 4.26 4.39
N ILE A 60 -0.21 4.37 5.51
CA ILE A 60 0.79 3.40 5.92
C ILE A 60 0.16 2.01 6.11
N SER A 61 -0.98 1.93 6.81
CA SER A 61 -1.65 0.67 7.10
C SER A 61 -2.15 -0.02 5.82
N PHE A 62 -2.74 0.71 4.89
CA PHE A 62 -3.18 0.17 3.60
C PHE A 62 -2.01 -0.24 2.72
N THR A 63 -0.90 0.50 2.76
CA THR A 63 0.33 0.12 2.07
C THR A 63 0.88 -1.21 2.61
N TYR A 64 0.81 -1.46 3.91
CA TYR A 64 1.21 -2.76 4.48
C TYR A 64 0.36 -3.92 3.97
N ILE A 65 -0.95 -3.72 3.71
CA ILE A 65 -1.79 -4.75 3.09
C ILE A 65 -1.26 -5.09 1.69
N ILE A 66 -0.93 -4.07 0.88
CA ILE A 66 -0.39 -4.28 -0.47
C ILE A 66 0.99 -4.97 -0.42
N MET A 67 1.84 -4.59 0.54
CA MET A 67 3.12 -5.26 0.76
C MET A 67 2.94 -6.72 1.18
N ALA A 68 1.95 -7.05 2.01
CA ALA A 68 1.65 -8.42 2.39
C ALA A 68 1.26 -9.27 1.18
N ILE A 69 0.43 -8.74 0.27
CA ILE A 69 0.12 -9.40 -1.01
C ILE A 69 1.40 -9.65 -1.80
N THR A 70 2.24 -8.62 -1.92
CA THR A 70 3.46 -8.68 -2.73
C THR A 70 4.44 -9.71 -2.19
N LEU A 71 4.67 -9.73 -0.87
CA LEU A 71 5.54 -10.71 -0.22
C LEU A 71 5.01 -12.14 -0.41
N ALA A 72 3.72 -12.35 -0.20
CA ALA A 72 3.08 -13.65 -0.38
C ALA A 72 3.17 -14.11 -1.84
N ALA A 73 2.88 -13.21 -2.79
CA ALA A 73 2.89 -13.47 -4.21
C ALA A 73 4.30 -13.78 -4.74
N VAL A 74 5.31 -13.02 -4.34
CA VAL A 74 6.70 -13.25 -4.75
C VAL A 74 7.21 -14.59 -4.22
N ASN A 75 6.96 -14.90 -2.94
CA ASN A 75 7.38 -16.16 -2.34
C ASN A 75 6.71 -17.36 -3.03
N MET A 76 5.40 -17.29 -3.25
CA MET A 76 4.66 -18.37 -3.91
C MET A 76 5.09 -18.54 -5.37
N ALA A 77 5.20 -17.46 -6.13
CA ALA A 77 5.63 -17.51 -7.53
C ALA A 77 7.06 -18.05 -7.67
N THR A 78 7.97 -17.62 -6.78
CA THR A 78 9.35 -18.12 -6.75
C THR A 78 9.38 -19.61 -6.47
N SER A 79 8.65 -20.08 -5.47
CA SER A 79 8.59 -21.52 -5.12
C SER A 79 7.94 -22.35 -6.23
N ALA A 80 6.90 -21.83 -6.85
CA ALA A 80 6.14 -22.54 -7.89
C ALA A 80 6.84 -22.58 -9.26
N ILE A 81 7.78 -21.67 -9.54
CA ILE A 81 8.40 -21.57 -10.87
C ILE A 81 9.91 -21.68 -10.79
N ALA A 82 10.59 -20.81 -10.03
CA ALA A 82 12.05 -20.77 -10.04
C ALA A 82 12.68 -21.99 -9.38
N VAL A 83 12.10 -22.49 -8.29
CA VAL A 83 12.58 -23.72 -7.63
C VAL A 83 12.40 -24.93 -8.54
N GLU A 84 11.28 -25.05 -9.26
CA GLU A 84 11.06 -26.16 -10.18
C GLU A 84 12.02 -26.13 -11.38
N LYS A 85 12.40 -24.92 -11.86
CA LYS A 85 13.44 -24.78 -12.88
C LYS A 85 14.80 -25.18 -12.35
N GLU A 86 15.18 -24.70 -11.17
CA GLU A 86 16.48 -24.96 -10.55
C GLU A 86 16.69 -26.46 -10.28
N HIS A 87 15.64 -27.18 -9.91
CA HIS A 87 15.67 -28.63 -9.66
C HIS A 87 15.43 -29.49 -10.91
N GLY A 88 15.13 -28.89 -12.08
CA GLY A 88 14.81 -29.62 -13.31
C GLY A 88 13.46 -30.35 -13.28
N THR A 89 12.65 -30.15 -12.24
CA THR A 89 11.34 -30.81 -12.10
C THR A 89 10.29 -30.25 -13.04
N LEU A 90 10.49 -29.02 -13.55
CA LEU A 90 9.61 -28.40 -14.52
C LEU A 90 9.50 -29.23 -15.82
N GLU A 91 10.63 -29.80 -16.28
CA GLU A 91 10.66 -30.68 -17.47
C GLU A 91 9.81 -31.92 -17.26
N THR A 92 9.85 -32.52 -16.08
CA THR A 92 9.02 -33.69 -15.75
C THR A 92 7.54 -33.34 -15.72
N ILE A 93 7.16 -32.17 -15.23
CA ILE A 93 5.77 -31.71 -15.22
C ILE A 93 5.25 -31.49 -16.66
N LEU A 94 6.10 -31.00 -17.56
CA LEU A 94 5.75 -30.80 -18.97
C LEU A 94 5.52 -32.11 -19.77
N THR A 95 5.90 -33.27 -19.23
CA THR A 95 5.56 -34.56 -19.83
C THR A 95 4.13 -35.00 -19.52
N LEU A 96 3.43 -34.36 -18.62
CA LEU A 96 2.04 -34.64 -18.28
C LEU A 96 1.10 -34.23 -19.46
N PRO A 97 -0.05 -34.86 -19.60
CA PRO A 97 -1.00 -34.56 -20.69
C PRO A 97 -1.77 -33.25 -20.37
N MET A 98 -1.05 -32.14 -20.22
CA MET A 98 -1.61 -30.81 -20.01
C MET A 98 -0.91 -29.79 -20.91
N THR A 99 -1.61 -28.71 -21.25
CA THR A 99 -1.01 -27.61 -22.02
C THR A 99 -0.20 -26.73 -21.11
N THR A 100 0.86 -26.08 -21.62
CA THR A 100 1.67 -25.09 -20.89
C THR A 100 0.80 -23.96 -20.33
N ASN A 101 -0.24 -23.57 -21.07
CA ASN A 101 -1.15 -22.51 -20.61
C ASN A 101 -1.96 -22.95 -19.37
N GLU A 102 -2.41 -24.19 -19.31
CA GLU A 102 -3.13 -24.74 -18.14
C GLU A 102 -2.23 -24.82 -16.93
N LEU A 103 -1.00 -25.27 -17.10
CA LEU A 103 -0.01 -25.32 -16.03
C LEU A 103 0.25 -23.93 -15.42
N ILE A 104 0.49 -22.96 -16.27
CA ILE A 104 0.81 -21.59 -15.82
C ILE A 104 -0.39 -20.92 -15.19
N MET A 105 -1.58 -21.11 -15.78
CA MET A 105 -2.81 -20.57 -15.20
C MET A 105 -3.10 -21.19 -13.83
N GLY A 106 -2.85 -22.47 -13.65
CA GLY A 106 -2.96 -23.15 -12.36
C GLY A 106 -2.02 -22.55 -11.31
N LYS A 107 -0.73 -22.33 -11.66
CA LYS A 107 0.25 -21.70 -10.77
C LYS A 107 -0.10 -20.26 -10.46
N TYR A 108 -0.54 -19.50 -11.45
CA TYR A 108 -1.01 -18.13 -11.25
C TYR A 108 -2.22 -18.04 -10.31
N LEU A 109 -3.24 -18.88 -10.54
CA LEU A 109 -4.42 -18.90 -9.67
C LEU A 109 -4.09 -19.33 -8.24
N ALA A 110 -3.20 -20.31 -8.06
CA ALA A 110 -2.71 -20.67 -6.74
C ALA A 110 -2.01 -19.48 -6.05
N ASN A 111 -1.22 -18.71 -6.80
CA ASN A 111 -0.57 -17.50 -6.31
C ASN A 111 -1.60 -16.41 -5.93
N VAL A 112 -2.64 -16.21 -6.75
CA VAL A 112 -3.75 -15.29 -6.44
C VAL A 112 -4.46 -15.68 -5.16
N VAL A 113 -4.74 -16.96 -4.94
CA VAL A 113 -5.40 -17.45 -3.71
C VAL A 113 -4.54 -17.13 -2.47
N ILE A 114 -3.24 -17.39 -2.52
CA ILE A 114 -2.32 -17.10 -1.40
C ILE A 114 -2.23 -15.58 -1.17
N GLY A 115 -2.11 -14.79 -2.23
CA GLY A 115 -2.12 -13.32 -2.15
C GLY A 115 -3.43 -12.77 -1.57
N SER A 116 -4.57 -13.36 -1.97
CA SER A 116 -5.89 -12.97 -1.43
C SER A 116 -6.03 -13.30 0.06
N ILE A 117 -5.56 -14.45 0.50
CA ILE A 117 -5.55 -14.81 1.92
C ILE A 117 -4.68 -13.83 2.72
N ALA A 118 -3.48 -13.53 2.22
CA ALA A 118 -2.58 -12.57 2.87
C ALA A 118 -3.21 -11.17 2.99
N SER A 119 -3.85 -10.70 1.92
CA SER A 119 -4.52 -9.39 1.92
C SER A 119 -5.72 -9.34 2.87
N LEU A 120 -6.54 -10.38 2.90
CA LEU A 120 -7.70 -10.44 3.78
C LEU A 120 -7.29 -10.49 5.25
N ILE A 121 -6.24 -11.23 5.59
CA ILE A 121 -5.67 -11.23 6.94
C ILE A 121 -5.17 -9.83 7.29
N GLY A 122 -4.39 -9.20 6.41
CA GLY A 122 -3.89 -7.83 6.61
C GLY A 122 -5.03 -6.82 6.76
N PHE A 123 -6.09 -6.94 5.95
CA PHE A 123 -7.26 -6.08 6.01
C PHE A 123 -8.02 -6.22 7.35
N VAL A 124 -8.26 -7.45 7.80
CA VAL A 124 -8.90 -7.72 9.11
C VAL A 124 -8.04 -7.15 10.24
N LEU A 125 -6.72 -7.38 10.22
CA LEU A 125 -5.80 -6.83 11.23
C LEU A 125 -5.82 -5.30 11.25
N THR A 126 -5.92 -4.65 10.10
CA THR A 126 -6.04 -3.18 10.00
C THR A 126 -7.34 -2.70 10.64
N ILE A 127 -8.49 -3.34 10.34
CA ILE A 127 -9.78 -3.02 10.96
C ILE A 127 -9.71 -3.17 12.49
N VAL A 128 -9.17 -4.28 12.97
CA VAL A 128 -9.04 -4.55 14.41
C VAL A 128 -8.12 -3.51 15.06
N SER A 129 -6.99 -3.19 14.42
CA SER A 129 -6.05 -2.19 14.90
C SER A 129 -6.69 -0.81 15.06
N PHE A 130 -7.42 -0.35 14.07
CA PHE A 130 -8.14 0.92 14.15
C PHE A 130 -9.28 0.89 15.20
N SER A 131 -9.98 -0.21 15.32
CA SER A 131 -11.04 -0.37 16.34
C SER A 131 -10.49 -0.28 17.77
N ILE A 132 -9.29 -0.83 18.02
CA ILE A 132 -8.60 -0.74 19.32
C ILE A 132 -8.06 0.67 19.55
N SER A 133 -7.45 1.26 18.52
CA SER A 133 -6.84 2.58 18.60
C SER A 133 -7.85 3.71 18.83
N LYS A 134 -9.11 3.50 18.46
CA LYS A 134 -10.20 4.46 18.70
C LYS A 134 -10.27 4.93 20.16
N ASN A 135 -9.99 4.06 21.11
CA ASN A 135 -10.00 4.38 22.55
C ASN A 135 -8.68 4.99 23.06
N MET A 136 -7.60 4.87 22.30
CA MET A 136 -6.27 5.36 22.69
C MET A 136 -5.96 6.75 22.10
N PHE A 137 -6.56 7.10 20.97
CA PHE A 137 -6.35 8.40 20.32
C PHE A 137 -7.66 9.17 20.29
N ILE A 138 -7.71 10.29 21.01
CA ILE A 138 -8.83 11.26 21.02
C ILE A 138 -9.18 11.77 19.62
N LEU A 139 -8.27 11.56 18.64
CA LEU A 139 -8.38 11.94 17.24
C LEU A 139 -9.47 11.18 16.44
N TYR A 140 -10.05 10.11 17.02
CA TYR A 140 -10.97 9.19 16.30
C TYR A 140 -12.39 9.19 16.87
N GLU A 141 -12.86 10.26 17.53
CA GLU A 141 -14.16 10.29 18.22
C GLU A 141 -15.35 9.88 17.34
N ASP A 142 -15.28 10.09 16.00
CA ASP A 142 -16.35 9.76 15.05
C ASP A 142 -16.01 8.65 14.05
N PHE A 143 -14.91 7.90 14.27
CA PHE A 143 -14.50 6.87 13.32
C PHE A 143 -15.42 5.64 13.39
N SER A 144 -16.32 5.53 12.42
CA SER A 144 -17.20 4.36 12.25
C SER A 144 -16.97 3.74 10.86
N ILE A 145 -16.45 2.52 10.85
CA ILE A 145 -16.25 1.80 9.58
C ILE A 145 -17.62 1.37 9.06
N SER A 146 -18.04 1.91 7.93
CA SER A 146 -19.26 1.53 7.25
C SER A 146 -19.19 0.07 6.77
N PHE A 147 -20.29 -0.68 6.88
CA PHE A 147 -20.39 -2.01 6.28
C PHE A 147 -20.07 -2.00 4.78
N VAL A 148 -20.45 -0.93 4.07
CA VAL A 148 -20.14 -0.73 2.65
C VAL A 148 -18.63 -0.66 2.42
N ALA A 149 -17.88 0.05 3.27
CA ALA A 149 -16.42 0.13 3.19
C ALA A 149 -15.76 -1.24 3.39
N ILE A 150 -16.29 -2.07 4.29
CA ILE A 150 -15.77 -3.45 4.50
C ILE A 150 -15.98 -4.29 3.24
N VAL A 151 -17.16 -4.28 2.67
CA VAL A 151 -17.49 -5.09 1.47
C VAL A 151 -16.60 -4.68 0.29
N TRP A 152 -16.51 -3.37 0.00
CA TRP A 152 -15.66 -2.89 -1.09
C TRP A 152 -14.17 -3.07 -0.81
N GLY A 153 -13.73 -2.91 0.43
CA GLY A 153 -12.36 -3.19 0.84
C GLY A 153 -11.94 -4.64 0.57
N VAL A 154 -12.80 -5.62 0.87
CA VAL A 154 -12.57 -7.03 0.54
C VAL A 154 -12.47 -7.22 -0.98
N VAL A 155 -13.36 -6.62 -1.77
CA VAL A 155 -13.32 -6.70 -3.24
C VAL A 155 -12.02 -6.14 -3.79
N ILE A 156 -11.59 -4.96 -3.31
CA ILE A 156 -10.32 -4.32 -3.73
C ILE A 156 -9.12 -5.19 -3.35
N CYS A 157 -9.08 -5.77 -2.15
CA CYS A 157 -8.01 -6.67 -1.72
C CYS A 157 -7.86 -7.89 -2.64
N ILE A 158 -8.98 -8.50 -3.03
CA ILE A 158 -8.98 -9.64 -3.95
C ILE A 158 -8.51 -9.20 -5.34
N LEU A 159 -9.03 -8.09 -5.87
CA LEU A 159 -8.62 -7.57 -7.19
C LEU A 159 -7.14 -7.17 -7.22
N ALA A 160 -6.63 -6.54 -6.17
CA ALA A 160 -5.21 -6.24 -6.05
C ALA A 160 -4.35 -7.51 -6.09
N SER A 161 -4.82 -8.61 -5.47
CA SER A 161 -4.12 -9.90 -5.49
C SER A 161 -4.03 -10.48 -6.89
N PHE A 162 -5.05 -10.32 -7.75
CA PHE A 162 -4.98 -10.76 -9.15
C PHE A 162 -3.86 -10.04 -9.91
N LEU A 163 -3.79 -8.74 -9.79
CA LEU A 163 -2.80 -7.94 -10.50
C LEU A 163 -1.38 -8.20 -9.97
N ILE A 164 -1.18 -8.10 -8.66
CA ILE A 164 0.13 -8.22 -8.02
C ILE A 164 0.70 -9.64 -8.20
N SER A 165 -0.12 -10.67 -8.02
CA SER A 165 0.30 -12.06 -8.25
C SER A 165 0.69 -12.31 -9.71
N GLY A 166 0.01 -11.67 -10.65
CA GLY A 166 0.37 -11.75 -12.07
C GLY A 166 1.72 -11.11 -12.36
N VAL A 167 1.96 -9.91 -11.85
CA VAL A 167 3.26 -9.22 -11.98
C VAL A 167 4.38 -10.01 -11.31
N ALA A 168 4.15 -10.51 -10.09
CA ALA A 168 5.12 -11.35 -9.37
C ALA A 168 5.47 -12.61 -10.17
N THR A 169 4.47 -13.30 -10.73
CA THR A 169 4.67 -14.49 -11.57
C THR A 169 5.46 -14.17 -12.84
N LEU A 170 5.20 -13.04 -13.50
CA LEU A 170 5.96 -12.60 -14.67
C LEU A 170 7.42 -12.31 -14.34
N ILE A 171 7.68 -11.58 -13.25
CA ILE A 171 9.03 -11.20 -12.85
C ILE A 171 9.84 -12.45 -12.47
N THR A 172 9.29 -13.28 -11.58
CA THR A 172 9.98 -14.48 -11.09
C THR A 172 10.18 -15.55 -12.17
N SER A 173 9.31 -15.60 -13.18
CA SER A 173 9.43 -16.54 -14.30
C SER A 173 10.68 -16.35 -15.15
N SER A 174 11.30 -15.17 -15.09
CA SER A 174 12.53 -14.84 -15.84
C SER A 174 13.79 -15.40 -15.19
N ALA A 175 13.73 -15.64 -13.90
CA ALA A 175 14.87 -16.08 -13.09
C ALA A 175 15.20 -17.55 -13.36
N LYS A 176 16.48 -17.89 -13.20
CA LYS A 176 16.99 -19.25 -13.31
C LYS A 176 17.09 -19.94 -11.95
N THR A 177 17.31 -19.19 -10.90
CA THR A 177 17.49 -19.70 -9.55
C THR A 177 16.51 -19.07 -8.58
N TYR A 178 16.30 -19.73 -7.43
CA TYR A 178 15.50 -19.20 -6.33
C TYR A 178 15.97 -17.81 -5.89
N LYS A 179 17.31 -17.64 -5.72
CA LYS A 179 17.87 -16.37 -5.25
C LYS A 179 17.66 -15.22 -6.24
N GLU A 180 17.80 -15.49 -7.53
CA GLU A 180 17.55 -14.51 -8.60
C GLU A 180 16.08 -14.10 -8.64
N ALA A 181 15.16 -15.07 -8.53
CA ALA A 181 13.73 -14.81 -8.49
C ALA A 181 13.32 -13.95 -7.29
N GLN A 182 13.84 -14.26 -6.11
CA GLN A 182 13.60 -13.47 -4.90
C GLN A 182 14.14 -12.04 -5.03
N ALA A 183 15.36 -11.89 -5.54
CA ALA A 183 15.95 -10.56 -5.74
C ALA A 183 15.15 -9.72 -6.76
N ALA A 184 14.73 -10.32 -7.87
CA ALA A 184 13.90 -9.65 -8.85
C ALA A 184 12.50 -9.29 -8.29
N GLY A 185 11.91 -10.16 -7.49
CA GLY A 185 10.64 -9.93 -6.82
C GLY A 185 10.68 -8.79 -5.79
N GLN A 186 11.81 -8.54 -5.13
CA GLN A 186 11.96 -7.45 -4.15
C GLN A 186 11.73 -6.07 -4.79
N ILE A 187 12.01 -5.90 -6.08
CA ILE A 187 11.74 -4.65 -6.79
C ILE A 187 10.25 -4.25 -6.67
N LEU A 188 9.36 -5.24 -6.70
CA LEU A 188 7.92 -5.01 -6.56
C LEU A 188 7.56 -4.43 -5.17
N ASN A 189 8.25 -4.87 -4.11
CA ASN A 189 8.05 -4.32 -2.77
C ASN A 189 8.44 -2.83 -2.69
N TYR A 190 9.51 -2.40 -3.38
CA TYR A 190 9.89 -0.98 -3.39
C TYR A 190 8.84 -0.11 -4.09
N VAL A 191 8.19 -0.63 -5.14
CA VAL A 191 7.08 0.08 -5.79
C VAL A 191 5.89 0.22 -4.84
N CYS A 192 5.65 -0.77 -3.98
CA CYS A 192 4.54 -0.74 -3.01
C CYS A 192 4.72 0.32 -1.90
N ILE A 193 5.92 0.86 -1.70
CA ILE A 193 6.17 1.92 -0.70
C ILE A 193 5.79 3.31 -1.22
N LEU A 194 5.66 3.49 -2.54
CA LEU A 194 5.39 4.80 -3.14
C LEU A 194 4.17 5.54 -2.55
N PRO A 195 3.03 4.89 -2.23
CA PRO A 195 1.89 5.58 -1.64
C PRO A 195 2.20 6.29 -0.33
N ILE A 196 3.08 5.72 0.51
CA ILE A 196 3.48 6.35 1.79
C ILE A 196 4.19 7.67 1.52
N PHE A 197 5.10 7.70 0.54
CA PHE A 197 5.80 8.95 0.19
C PHE A 197 4.84 10.00 -0.37
N MET A 198 3.85 9.58 -1.13
CA MET A 198 2.86 10.50 -1.69
C MET A 198 1.98 11.12 -0.61
N SER A 199 1.52 10.32 0.37
CA SER A 199 0.78 10.83 1.52
C SER A 199 1.66 11.72 2.43
N TYR A 200 2.93 11.36 2.60
CA TYR A 200 3.86 12.17 3.41
C TYR A 200 4.17 13.55 2.79
N LEU A 201 4.22 13.62 1.47
CA LEU A 201 4.49 14.84 0.72
C LEU A 201 3.23 15.65 0.40
N GLU A 202 2.07 15.25 0.93
CA GLU A 202 0.78 15.93 0.78
C GLU A 202 0.43 16.20 -0.71
N PHE A 203 0.74 15.26 -1.59
CA PHE A 203 0.34 15.40 -2.99
C PHE A 203 -1.19 15.36 -3.10
N THR A 204 -1.75 16.38 -3.75
CA THR A 204 -3.19 16.42 -4.03
C THR A 204 -3.62 15.23 -4.87
N VAL A 205 -4.60 14.47 -4.38
CA VAL A 205 -5.14 13.32 -5.09
C VAL A 205 -5.92 13.81 -6.31
N THR A 206 -5.48 13.40 -7.49
CA THR A 206 -6.14 13.68 -8.75
C THR A 206 -6.76 12.41 -9.32
N THR A 207 -7.75 12.50 -10.20
CA THR A 207 -8.38 11.35 -10.87
C THR A 207 -7.37 10.39 -11.53
N THR A 208 -6.19 10.88 -11.88
CA THR A 208 -5.11 10.08 -12.47
C THR A 208 -4.59 8.99 -11.52
N TYR A 209 -4.65 9.19 -10.19
CA TYR A 209 -4.17 8.21 -9.21
C TYR A 209 -4.95 6.89 -9.27
N TYR A 210 -6.25 6.92 -9.60
CA TYR A 210 -7.08 5.72 -9.69
C TYR A 210 -6.76 4.83 -10.90
N PHE A 211 -5.98 5.34 -11.85
CA PHE A 211 -5.46 4.54 -12.97
C PHE A 211 -4.10 3.91 -12.68
N ILE A 212 -3.34 4.40 -11.70
CA ILE A 212 -1.99 3.92 -11.42
C ILE A 212 -2.06 2.75 -10.44
N PRO A 213 -1.62 1.53 -10.82
CA PRO A 213 -1.60 0.38 -9.92
C PRO A 213 -0.81 0.68 -8.64
N VAL A 214 -1.22 0.08 -7.53
CA VAL A 214 -0.72 0.30 -6.18
C VAL A 214 -1.24 1.61 -5.56
N LEU A 215 -1.10 2.76 -6.22
CA LEU A 215 -1.65 4.03 -5.74
C LEU A 215 -3.17 3.99 -5.68
N ASN A 216 -3.82 3.43 -6.70
CA ASN A 216 -5.27 3.31 -6.75
C ASN A 216 -5.85 2.51 -5.58
N TYR A 217 -5.17 1.44 -5.12
CA TYR A 217 -5.67 0.62 -4.02
C TYR A 217 -5.59 1.34 -2.68
N THR A 218 -4.46 2.01 -2.41
CA THR A 218 -4.28 2.74 -1.15
C THR A 218 -5.20 3.95 -1.07
N THR A 219 -5.35 4.69 -2.18
CA THR A 219 -6.21 5.87 -2.24
C THR A 219 -7.69 5.50 -2.06
N ILE A 220 -8.18 4.49 -2.80
CA ILE A 220 -9.60 4.10 -2.69
C ILE A 220 -9.92 3.47 -1.32
N LEU A 221 -8.97 2.73 -0.71
CA LEU A 221 -9.13 2.22 0.64
C LEU A 221 -9.20 3.36 1.65
N LEU A 222 -8.38 4.40 1.49
CA LEU A 222 -8.41 5.58 2.33
C LEU A 222 -9.78 6.29 2.25
N GLU A 223 -10.28 6.54 1.03
CA GLU A 223 -11.59 7.16 0.82
C GLU A 223 -12.75 6.34 1.40
N LEU A 224 -12.71 5.01 1.23
CA LEU A 224 -13.71 4.11 1.79
C LEU A 224 -13.77 4.19 3.32
N TYR A 225 -12.61 4.37 3.96
CA TYR A 225 -12.51 4.46 5.42
C TYR A 225 -12.83 5.84 5.97
N THR A 226 -12.51 6.90 5.25
CA THR A 226 -12.88 8.27 5.62
C THR A 226 -14.35 8.61 5.30
N GLY A 227 -15.03 7.72 4.56
CA GLY A 227 -16.43 7.90 4.17
C GLY A 227 -16.65 8.87 3.00
N ASN A 228 -15.60 9.45 2.44
CA ASN A 228 -15.61 10.44 1.36
C ASN A 228 -15.41 9.82 -0.04
N PHE A 229 -15.79 8.54 -0.23
CA PHE A 229 -15.56 7.86 -1.50
C PHE A 229 -16.59 8.21 -2.56
N GLU A 230 -16.11 8.38 -3.79
CA GLU A 230 -16.95 8.52 -4.98
C GLU A 230 -17.06 7.19 -5.73
N TYR A 231 -18.27 6.78 -6.09
CA TYR A 231 -18.48 5.55 -6.88
C TYR A 231 -17.73 5.56 -8.23
N MET A 232 -17.51 6.75 -8.82
CA MET A 232 -16.75 6.88 -10.06
C MET A 232 -15.30 6.45 -9.88
N ASN A 233 -14.63 6.90 -8.80
CA ASN A 233 -13.27 6.55 -8.47
C ASN A 233 -13.11 5.04 -8.22
N LEU A 234 -14.09 4.45 -7.55
CA LEU A 234 -14.15 3.01 -7.31
C LEU A 234 -14.30 2.23 -8.63
N LEU A 235 -15.18 2.66 -9.53
CA LEU A 235 -15.35 2.05 -10.85
C LEU A 235 -14.09 2.16 -11.71
N ILE A 236 -13.39 3.29 -11.68
CA ILE A 236 -12.13 3.50 -12.39
C ILE A 236 -11.07 2.53 -11.84
N THR A 237 -10.95 2.42 -10.52
CA THR A 237 -10.01 1.50 -9.86
C THR A 237 -10.27 0.03 -10.23
N ILE A 238 -11.52 -0.41 -10.19
CA ILE A 238 -11.92 -1.77 -10.58
C ILE A 238 -11.65 -2.00 -12.07
N GLY A 239 -12.09 -1.08 -12.92
CA GLY A 239 -11.93 -1.18 -14.37
C GLY A 239 -10.45 -1.22 -14.78
N SER A 240 -9.64 -0.31 -14.27
CA SER A 240 -8.19 -0.28 -14.55
C SER A 240 -7.50 -1.56 -14.08
N THR A 241 -7.84 -2.06 -12.89
CA THR A 241 -7.27 -3.32 -12.35
C THR A 241 -7.61 -4.51 -13.22
N ILE A 242 -8.86 -4.64 -13.68
CA ILE A 242 -9.28 -5.73 -14.57
C ILE A 242 -8.51 -5.66 -15.89
N VAL A 243 -8.43 -4.47 -16.50
CA VAL A 243 -7.68 -4.28 -17.76
C VAL A 243 -6.20 -4.68 -17.59
N TYR A 244 -5.54 -4.21 -16.55
CA TYR A 244 -4.14 -4.57 -16.28
C TYR A 244 -3.97 -6.06 -15.99
N SER A 245 -4.87 -6.68 -15.24
CA SER A 245 -4.82 -8.13 -14.96
C SER A 245 -4.97 -8.95 -16.23
N VAL A 246 -5.88 -8.59 -17.13
CA VAL A 246 -6.06 -9.25 -18.43
C VAL A 246 -4.80 -9.10 -19.31
N LEU A 247 -4.22 -7.89 -19.36
CA LEU A 247 -2.97 -7.65 -20.09
C LEU A 247 -1.81 -8.50 -19.54
N ILE A 248 -1.69 -8.61 -18.22
CA ILE A 248 -0.64 -9.42 -17.57
C ILE A 248 -0.83 -10.91 -17.91
N ILE A 249 -2.05 -11.43 -17.85
CA ILE A 249 -2.34 -12.82 -18.23
C ILE A 249 -2.00 -13.07 -19.71
N TRP A 250 -2.35 -12.15 -20.58
CA TRP A 250 -1.99 -12.23 -21.99
C TRP A 250 -0.46 -12.24 -22.20
N PHE A 251 0.27 -11.36 -21.50
CA PHE A 251 1.73 -11.34 -21.52
C PHE A 251 2.33 -12.64 -20.98
N MET A 252 1.77 -13.19 -19.90
CA MET A 252 2.17 -14.48 -19.36
C MET A 252 2.08 -15.58 -20.42
N PHE A 253 0.92 -15.75 -21.05
CA PHE A 253 0.74 -16.78 -22.08
C PHE A 253 1.68 -16.59 -23.27
N LYS A 254 1.90 -15.36 -23.73
CA LYS A 254 2.84 -15.08 -24.82
C LYS A 254 4.28 -15.44 -24.45
N ARG A 255 4.68 -15.12 -23.23
CA ARG A 255 6.03 -15.35 -22.76
C ARG A 255 6.35 -16.83 -22.56
N PHE A 256 5.45 -17.57 -21.98
CA PHE A 256 5.64 -18.98 -21.70
C PHE A 256 5.47 -19.90 -22.92
N LYS A 257 4.88 -19.41 -24.02
CA LYS A 257 4.93 -20.09 -25.32
C LYS A 257 6.31 -20.06 -25.96
N SER A 258 7.20 -19.18 -25.51
CA SER A 258 8.58 -19.12 -25.97
C SER A 258 9.40 -20.20 -25.25
N GLU A 259 9.89 -21.19 -25.99
CA GLU A 259 10.72 -22.30 -25.49
C GLU A 259 11.95 -21.83 -24.70
N LYS A 260 12.49 -20.63 -25.01
CA LYS A 260 13.61 -20.03 -24.29
C LYS A 260 13.34 -19.79 -22.79
N VAL A 261 12.09 -19.58 -22.38
CA VAL A 261 11.75 -19.32 -20.97
C VAL A 261 11.64 -20.62 -20.18
N LEU A 262 11.24 -21.70 -20.84
CA LEU A 262 11.07 -23.02 -20.23
C LEU A 262 12.40 -23.79 -20.12
N PHE A 263 13.28 -23.63 -21.09
CA PHE A 263 14.53 -24.41 -21.23
C PHE A 263 15.81 -23.57 -21.11
N SER A 264 15.75 -22.34 -20.59
CA SER A 264 16.96 -21.56 -20.34
C SER A 264 17.71 -22.10 -19.12
N SER A 265 18.51 -23.14 -19.38
CA SER A 265 19.57 -23.59 -18.46
C SER A 265 20.65 -22.53 -18.29
#